data_ab23cb5e18b650e0f94a66fc018fe060
#
_entry.id   ab23cb5e18b650e0f94a66fc018fe060
#
_cell.length_a   1.000
_cell.length_b   1.000
_cell.length_c   1.000
_cell.angle_alpha   90.00
_cell.angle_beta   90.00
_cell.angle_gamma   90.00
#
_symmetry.space_group_name_H-M   'P 1'
#
loop_
_entity.id
_entity.type
_entity.pdbx_description
1 polymer ?
#
loop_
_entity_poly.entity_id
_entity_poly.type
_entity_poly.pdbx_seq_one_letter_code
_entity_poly.pdbx_strand_id
1 'polypeptide(L)'
;MTTNILNSSRGGVFPFSAIVGQERMKLALVLNAINPGIGGVLIRGEKGTAKSTAARSLAALLPQVEVVAGCAYSCDPAAPFDGCELCAGDGLSAVDRQVRLVELPVSATEDAVVGKLDIEVAIREGRLSLIHI
;
A
#
# COMPACT_ATOMS: atom_id res chain seq x y z
N MET A 1 -34.22 -0.91 -11.23
CA MET A 1 -33.11 -1.11 -10.31
C MET A 1 -31.98 -0.19 -10.75
N THR A 2 -31.91 0.97 -10.17
CA THR A 2 -30.97 2.04 -10.59
C THR A 2 -29.75 1.95 -9.69
N THR A 3 -28.65 1.46 -10.23
CA THR A 3 -27.38 1.35 -9.51
C THR A 3 -26.81 2.75 -9.31
N ASN A 4 -26.79 3.19 -8.08
CA ASN A 4 -26.29 4.48 -7.64
C ASN A 4 -24.75 4.45 -7.64
N ILE A 5 -24.11 4.90 -8.74
CA ILE A 5 -22.65 4.91 -8.92
C ILE A 5 -22.01 6.25 -8.44
N LEU A 6 -22.75 7.09 -7.75
CA LEU A 6 -22.27 8.41 -7.34
C LEU A 6 -22.30 8.58 -5.83
N ASN A 7 -21.39 7.93 -5.12
CA ASN A 7 -20.97 8.45 -3.82
C ASN A 7 -19.56 8.00 -3.44
N SER A 8 -18.54 8.66 -3.99
CA SER A 8 -17.25 8.76 -3.32
C SER A 8 -16.72 10.18 -3.51
N SER A 9 -16.92 10.99 -2.51
CA SER A 9 -16.30 12.29 -2.30
C SER A 9 -14.79 12.12 -1.97
N ARG A 10 -14.05 11.52 -2.91
CA ARG A 10 -12.59 11.55 -2.98
C ARG A 10 -12.27 12.01 -4.37
N GLY A 11 -11.45 13.04 -4.51
CA GLY A 11 -11.00 13.52 -5.80
C GLY A 11 -10.66 12.35 -6.70
N GLY A 12 -11.42 12.17 -7.80
CA GLY A 12 -11.40 10.94 -8.59
C GLY A 12 -10.00 10.62 -9.08
N VAL A 13 -9.54 9.40 -8.82
CA VAL A 13 -8.27 8.91 -9.39
C VAL A 13 -8.46 8.87 -10.90
N PHE A 14 -7.51 9.46 -11.65
CA PHE A 14 -7.56 9.45 -13.11
C PHE A 14 -7.55 7.99 -13.62
N PRO A 15 -8.45 7.59 -14.52
CA PRO A 15 -8.55 6.21 -14.96
C PRO A 15 -7.26 5.74 -15.67
N PHE A 16 -6.75 4.56 -15.31
CA PHE A 16 -5.54 4.00 -15.92
C PHE A 16 -5.67 3.83 -17.44
N SER A 17 -6.84 3.41 -17.90
CA SER A 17 -7.16 3.26 -19.32
C SER A 17 -7.21 4.58 -20.10
N ALA A 18 -7.44 5.70 -19.43
CA ALA A 18 -7.48 7.03 -20.05
C ALA A 18 -6.09 7.66 -20.24
N ILE A 19 -5.02 7.03 -19.74
CA ILE A 19 -3.65 7.49 -19.96
C ILE A 19 -3.28 7.23 -21.42
N VAL A 20 -3.15 8.29 -22.19
CA VAL A 20 -2.77 8.23 -23.60
C VAL A 20 -1.27 8.00 -23.76
N GLY A 21 -0.89 7.06 -24.61
CA GLY A 21 0.51 6.71 -24.83
C GLY A 21 1.12 5.95 -23.65
N GLN A 22 2.45 6.01 -23.52
CA GLN A 22 3.22 5.36 -22.44
C GLN A 22 3.00 3.84 -22.33
N GLU A 23 2.80 3.17 -23.46
CA GLU A 23 2.42 1.74 -23.52
C GLU A 23 3.41 0.84 -22.79
N ARG A 24 4.73 1.11 -22.92
CA ARG A 24 5.77 0.35 -22.22
C ARG A 24 5.69 0.50 -20.71
N MET A 25 5.43 1.72 -20.23
CA MET A 25 5.25 2.00 -18.80
C MET A 25 4.01 1.29 -18.26
N LYS A 26 2.88 1.41 -18.95
CA LYS A 26 1.63 0.75 -18.58
C LYS A 26 1.81 -0.77 -18.52
N LEU A 27 2.43 -1.34 -19.53
CA LEU A 27 2.71 -2.78 -19.59
C LEU A 27 3.61 -3.22 -18.43
N ALA A 28 4.71 -2.51 -18.16
CA ALA A 28 5.62 -2.83 -17.08
C ALA A 28 4.92 -2.80 -15.71
N LEU A 29 4.09 -1.78 -15.46
CA LEU A 29 3.30 -1.67 -14.24
C LEU A 29 2.31 -2.82 -14.08
N VAL A 30 1.60 -3.18 -15.14
CA VAL A 30 0.64 -4.30 -15.12
C VAL A 30 1.35 -5.63 -14.90
N LEU A 31 2.46 -5.88 -15.58
CA LEU A 31 3.24 -7.12 -15.40
C LEU A 31 3.78 -7.25 -13.96
N ASN A 32 4.24 -6.15 -13.35
CA ASN A 32 4.69 -6.16 -11.97
C ASN A 32 3.53 -6.40 -10.99
N ALA A 33 2.34 -5.89 -11.27
CA ALA A 33 1.14 -6.16 -10.46
C ALA A 33 0.69 -7.63 -10.56
N ILE A 34 0.84 -8.27 -11.73
CA ILE A 34 0.50 -9.69 -11.92
C ILE A 34 1.54 -10.60 -11.26
N ASN A 35 2.81 -10.23 -11.35
CA ASN A 35 3.91 -11.02 -10.77
C ASN A 35 4.81 -10.13 -9.90
N PRO A 36 4.54 -10.03 -8.59
CA PRO A 36 5.37 -9.27 -7.65
C PRO A 36 6.83 -9.76 -7.57
N GLY A 37 7.10 -11.00 -7.97
CA GLY A 37 8.45 -11.57 -8.03
C GLY A 37 9.40 -10.84 -9.01
N ILE A 38 8.89 -9.98 -9.89
CA ILE A 38 9.69 -9.07 -10.72
C ILE A 38 10.47 -8.05 -9.86
N GLY A 39 10.00 -7.77 -8.65
CA GLY A 39 10.71 -6.95 -7.67
C GLY A 39 10.54 -5.44 -7.83
N GLY A 40 9.96 -4.96 -8.93
CA GLY A 40 9.65 -3.55 -9.11
C GLY A 40 9.84 -3.03 -10.53
N VAL A 41 9.46 -1.77 -10.75
CA VAL A 41 9.57 -1.08 -12.05
C VAL A 41 10.28 0.26 -11.87
N LEU A 42 11.39 0.45 -12.57
CA LEU A 42 12.07 1.74 -12.63
C LEU A 42 11.57 2.55 -13.83
N ILE A 43 10.87 3.64 -13.56
CA ILE A 43 10.33 4.52 -14.59
C ILE A 43 11.16 5.79 -14.66
N ARG A 44 11.86 6.01 -15.78
CA ARG A 44 12.62 7.23 -16.08
C ARG A 44 11.87 8.07 -17.11
N GLY A 45 11.98 9.37 -17.01
CA GLY A 45 11.38 10.31 -17.96
C GLY A 45 11.20 11.70 -17.35
N GLU A 46 10.86 12.67 -18.18
CA GLU A 46 10.66 14.07 -17.80
C GLU A 46 9.49 14.27 -16.85
N LYS A 47 9.45 15.41 -16.16
CA LYS A 47 8.31 15.82 -15.35
C LYS A 47 7.07 15.99 -16.25
N GLY A 48 5.89 15.70 -15.69
CA GLY A 48 4.62 15.85 -16.43
C GLY A 48 4.23 14.67 -17.32
N THR A 49 5.01 13.59 -17.38
CA THR A 49 4.71 12.41 -18.22
C THR A 49 3.80 11.39 -17.54
N ALA A 50 2.96 11.81 -16.61
CA ALA A 50 1.94 11.02 -15.91
C ALA A 50 2.46 9.77 -15.14
N LYS A 51 3.75 9.71 -14.77
CA LYS A 51 4.33 8.54 -14.06
C LYS A 51 3.62 8.22 -12.75
N SER A 52 3.54 9.21 -11.86
CA SER A 52 2.86 9.05 -10.57
C SER A 52 1.35 8.85 -10.73
N THR A 53 0.76 9.49 -11.74
CA THR A 53 -0.66 9.30 -12.09
C THR A 53 -0.91 7.85 -12.47
N ALA A 54 -0.05 7.25 -13.30
CA ALA A 54 -0.18 5.86 -13.71
C ALA A 54 -0.07 4.89 -12.52
N ALA A 55 0.87 5.11 -11.60
CA ALA A 55 1.00 4.28 -10.42
C ALA A 55 -0.24 4.36 -9.50
N ARG A 56 -0.77 5.57 -9.25
CA ARG A 56 -2.00 5.76 -8.46
C ARG A 56 -3.20 5.14 -9.14
N SER A 57 -3.30 5.30 -10.45
CA SER A 57 -4.40 4.74 -11.25
C SER A 57 -4.38 3.22 -11.24
N LEU A 58 -3.19 2.61 -11.32
CA LEU A 58 -3.04 1.16 -11.23
C LEU A 58 -3.47 0.65 -9.84
N ALA A 59 -3.02 1.30 -8.76
CA ALA A 59 -3.39 0.91 -7.41
C ALA A 59 -4.92 0.93 -7.19
N ALA A 60 -5.62 1.89 -7.81
CA ALA A 60 -7.07 1.96 -7.77
C ALA A 60 -7.77 0.87 -8.62
N LEU A 61 -7.05 0.31 -9.60
CA LEU A 61 -7.54 -0.76 -10.48
C LEU A 61 -7.37 -2.16 -9.87
N LEU A 62 -6.43 -2.32 -8.93
CA LEU A 62 -6.16 -3.62 -8.32
C LEU A 62 -7.38 -4.13 -7.54
N PRO A 63 -7.58 -5.46 -7.51
CA PRO A 63 -8.67 -6.07 -6.73
C PRO A 63 -8.52 -5.74 -5.24
N GLN A 64 -9.60 -5.85 -4.52
CA GLN A 64 -9.57 -5.79 -3.06
C GLN A 64 -8.83 -7.02 -2.52
N VAL A 65 -8.20 -6.84 -1.37
CA VAL A 65 -7.51 -7.89 -0.62
C VAL A 65 -8.22 -8.10 0.70
N GLU A 66 -8.33 -9.35 1.10
CA GLU A 66 -8.87 -9.72 2.39
C GLU A 66 -7.84 -9.46 3.49
N VAL A 67 -8.23 -8.73 4.52
CA VAL A 67 -7.35 -8.35 5.62
C VAL A 67 -8.06 -8.50 6.97
N VAL A 68 -7.30 -8.64 8.04
CA VAL A 68 -7.84 -8.66 9.40
C VAL A 68 -8.52 -7.32 9.72
N ALA A 69 -9.78 -7.36 10.11
CA ALA A 69 -10.55 -6.18 10.47
C ALA A 69 -9.91 -5.42 11.64
N GLY A 70 -9.75 -4.12 11.48
CA GLY A 70 -9.13 -3.27 12.50
C GLY A 70 -7.61 -3.35 12.58
N CYS A 71 -6.97 -4.23 11.83
CA CYS A 71 -5.52 -4.29 11.77
C CYS A 71 -4.94 -3.11 10.97
N ALA A 72 -4.07 -2.32 11.61
CA ALA A 72 -3.39 -1.19 10.97
C ALA A 72 -2.40 -1.65 9.87
N TYR A 73 -1.85 -2.84 10.03
CA TYR A 73 -0.84 -3.41 9.12
C TYR A 73 -1.45 -4.21 7.97
N SER A 74 -2.77 -4.39 7.96
CA SER A 74 -3.47 -5.16 6.92
C SER A 74 -2.96 -6.60 6.81
N CYS A 75 -2.79 -7.27 7.95
CA CYS A 75 -2.39 -8.67 8.00
C CYS A 75 -3.38 -9.56 7.25
N ASP A 76 -2.85 -10.59 6.60
CA ASP A 76 -3.65 -11.65 5.98
C ASP A 76 -4.37 -12.45 7.08
N PRO A 77 -5.70 -12.62 7.03
CA PRO A 77 -6.43 -13.42 8.01
C PRO A 77 -6.01 -14.90 8.06
N ALA A 78 -5.55 -15.44 6.92
CA ALA A 78 -5.10 -16.83 6.83
C ALA A 78 -3.69 -17.04 7.41
N ALA A 79 -2.85 -15.99 7.41
CA ALA A 79 -1.48 -16.03 7.90
C ALA A 79 -1.10 -14.69 8.54
N PRO A 80 -1.67 -14.35 9.71
CA PRO A 80 -1.33 -13.12 10.40
C PRO A 80 0.16 -13.09 10.76
N PHE A 81 0.75 -11.91 10.76
CA PHE A 81 2.14 -11.75 11.19
C PHE A 81 2.26 -12.01 12.70
N ASP A 82 3.14 -12.94 13.10
CA ASP A 82 3.29 -13.38 14.50
C ASP A 82 3.66 -12.25 15.48
N GLY A 83 4.26 -11.17 14.99
CA GLY A 83 4.58 -9.97 15.78
C GLY A 83 3.48 -8.91 15.83
N CYS A 84 2.30 -9.17 15.25
CA CYS A 84 1.22 -8.20 15.24
C CYS A 84 0.34 -8.32 16.49
N GLU A 85 0.51 -7.41 17.45
CA GLU A 85 -0.30 -7.38 18.68
C GLU A 85 -1.81 -7.24 18.41
N LEU A 86 -2.18 -6.60 17.29
CA LEU A 86 -3.58 -6.45 16.88
C LEU A 86 -4.21 -7.74 16.34
N CYS A 87 -3.38 -8.71 15.97
CA CYS A 87 -3.80 -9.99 15.43
C CYS A 87 -3.49 -11.17 16.38
N ALA A 88 -3.08 -10.89 17.62
CA ALA A 88 -2.66 -11.89 18.61
C ALA A 88 -3.83 -12.63 19.30
N GLY A 89 -5.01 -12.69 18.70
CA GLY A 89 -6.20 -13.31 19.28
C GLY A 89 -6.84 -14.34 18.35
N ASP A 90 -7.63 -15.25 18.95
CA ASP A 90 -8.48 -16.15 18.20
C ASP A 90 -9.73 -15.43 17.69
N GLY A 91 -10.25 -15.85 16.54
CA GLY A 91 -11.51 -15.33 15.99
C GLY A 91 -11.36 -14.01 15.22
N LEU A 92 -10.26 -13.84 14.51
CA LEU A 92 -10.03 -12.70 13.64
C LEU A 92 -11.13 -12.60 12.57
N SER A 93 -11.79 -11.45 12.50
CA SER A 93 -12.75 -11.17 11.42
C SER A 93 -12.00 -10.62 10.21
N ALA A 94 -12.41 -11.05 9.03
CA ALA A 94 -11.85 -10.60 7.76
C ALA A 94 -12.73 -9.53 7.13
N VAL A 95 -12.11 -8.59 6.43
CA VAL A 95 -12.79 -7.57 5.63
C VAL A 95 -12.03 -7.34 4.32
N ASP A 96 -12.78 -7.06 3.27
CA ASP A 96 -12.19 -6.64 1.99
C ASP A 96 -11.70 -5.21 2.06
N ARG A 97 -10.48 -4.98 1.62
CA ARG A 97 -9.84 -3.67 1.61
C ARG A 97 -9.18 -3.38 0.26
N GLN A 98 -9.34 -2.15 -0.21
CA GLN A 98 -8.59 -1.69 -1.38
C GLN A 98 -7.09 -1.65 -1.06
N VAL A 99 -6.27 -2.14 -2.01
CA VAL A 99 -4.81 -2.07 -1.92
C VAL A 99 -4.36 -0.63 -1.69
N ARG A 100 -3.51 -0.41 -0.70
CA ARG A 100 -2.99 0.92 -0.35
C ARG A 100 -1.76 1.23 -1.18
N LEU A 101 -1.74 2.41 -1.78
CA LEU A 101 -0.54 3.00 -2.34
C LEU A 101 0.14 3.84 -1.27
N VAL A 102 1.39 3.53 -1.01
CA VAL A 102 2.24 4.32 -0.10
C VAL A 102 3.28 5.05 -0.93
N GLU A 103 3.30 6.38 -0.84
CA GLU A 103 4.28 7.22 -1.52
C GLU A 103 5.44 7.49 -0.57
N LEU A 104 6.64 7.06 -0.98
CA LEU A 104 7.86 7.30 -0.23
C LEU A 104 8.63 8.45 -0.88
N PRO A 105 8.85 9.58 -0.19
CA PRO A 105 9.67 10.67 -0.69
C PRO A 105 11.13 10.22 -0.89
N VAL A 106 11.80 10.76 -1.91
CA VAL A 106 13.23 10.48 -2.17
C VAL A 106 14.12 10.90 -0.99
N SER A 107 13.66 11.86 -0.19
CA SER A 107 14.32 12.34 1.02
C SER A 107 13.99 11.55 2.28
N ALA A 108 13.18 10.48 2.18
CA ALA A 108 12.87 9.65 3.33
C ALA A 108 14.14 8.99 3.87
N THR A 109 14.33 9.10 5.17
CA THR A 109 15.40 8.41 5.89
C THR A 109 15.00 6.98 6.20
N GLU A 110 15.96 6.13 6.51
CA GLU A 110 15.71 4.76 6.94
C GLU A 110 14.77 4.71 8.15
N ASP A 111 14.99 5.59 9.13
CA ASP A 111 14.15 5.71 10.33
C ASP A 111 12.68 6.01 10.00
N ALA A 112 12.42 6.75 8.93
CA ALA A 112 11.04 7.06 8.50
C ALA A 112 10.33 5.86 7.87
N VAL A 113 11.06 4.85 7.41
CA VAL A 113 10.52 3.64 6.78
C VAL A 113 10.40 2.49 7.76
N VAL A 114 11.46 2.27 8.55
CA VAL A 114 11.59 1.12 9.47
C VAL A 114 11.05 1.47 10.87
N GLY A 115 10.94 2.75 11.18
CA GLY A 115 10.68 3.24 12.53
C GLY A 115 11.98 3.46 13.31
N LYS A 116 11.90 4.20 14.39
CA LYS A 116 13.03 4.50 15.27
C LYS A 116 12.94 3.68 16.55
N LEU A 117 14.06 3.12 16.99
CA LEU A 117 14.12 2.40 18.25
C LEU A 117 13.82 3.33 19.43
N ASP A 118 12.84 2.95 20.27
CA ASP A 118 12.58 3.63 21.53
C ASP A 118 13.62 3.21 22.58
N ILE A 119 14.67 4.01 22.66
CA ILE A 119 15.78 3.74 23.59
C ILE A 119 15.33 3.86 25.05
N GLU A 120 14.36 4.74 25.33
CA GLU A 120 13.86 4.94 26.69
C GLU A 120 13.10 3.71 27.20
N VAL A 121 12.21 3.17 26.38
CA VAL A 121 11.48 1.91 26.68
C VAL A 121 12.45 0.73 26.73
N ALA A 122 13.43 0.67 25.83
CA ALA A 122 14.42 -0.41 25.83
C ALA A 122 15.26 -0.43 27.12
N ILE A 123 15.64 0.73 27.65
CA ILE A 123 16.43 0.83 28.90
C ILE A 123 15.54 0.58 30.13
N ARG A 124 14.32 1.09 30.16
CA ARG A 124 13.45 0.99 31.35
C ARG A 124 12.79 -0.38 31.51
N GLU A 125 12.40 -0.99 30.40
CA GLU A 125 11.56 -2.20 30.39
C GLU A 125 12.28 -3.42 29.83
N GLY A 126 13.48 -3.26 29.26
CA GLY A 126 14.22 -4.36 28.61
C GLY A 126 13.52 -4.89 27.36
N ARG A 127 12.56 -4.13 26.81
CA ARG A 127 11.79 -4.49 25.61
C ARG A 127 12.20 -3.60 24.43
N LEU A 128 12.36 -4.22 23.26
CA LEU A 128 12.55 -3.48 22.02
C LEU A 128 11.20 -2.99 21.54
N SER A 129 11.01 -1.68 21.51
CA SER A 129 9.84 -1.02 20.93
C SER A 129 10.28 -0.08 19.80
N LEU A 130 9.49 0.00 18.75
CA LEU A 130 9.71 0.94 17.65
C LEU A 130 8.73 2.10 17.80
N ILE A 131 9.26 3.32 17.73
CA ILE A 131 8.44 4.51 17.58
C ILE A 131 8.12 4.66 16.10
N HIS A 132 6.84 4.54 15.76
CA HIS A 132 6.35 4.88 14.42
C HIS A 132 6.00 6.37 14.39
N ILE A 133 6.59 7.08 13.46
CA ILE A 133 6.32 8.50 13.21
C ILE A 133 5.16 8.63 12.24
#